data_2c030eae2eafd12e89a8af66df246b9d
#
_entry.id   2c030eae2eafd12e89a8af66df246b9d
#
_cell.length_a   1.000
_cell.length_b   1.000
_cell.length_c   1.000
_cell.angle_alpha   90.00
_cell.angle_beta   90.00
_cell.angle_gamma   90.00
#
_symmetry.space_group_name_H-M   'P 1'
#
loop_
_entity.id
_entity.type
_entity.pdbx_description
1 polymer ?
#
loop_
_entity_poly.entity_id
_entity_poly.type
_entity_poly.pdbx_seq_one_letter_code
_entity_poly.pdbx_strand_id
1 'polypeptide(L)'
;MSAPPSDTPPSDTPRSESRQVDAPQADVPRTVLLTRSATQGATFARALAEECAQNGLGEPRVLFAPLQQARTVKPDADHTAALEALASGHYAWVSFTSANTVRACAELWGDKFTRACASGGVRIACVGAATARAVHTQLGLGTDFQPQVQSAAGMLVEFERPAPVDPASDPAATDSAAVLVLEGSNARPTLREGLKNLGWDSHRCVLYDMVPAEQVAPGELSLAAARALVQGNAVDSPAPDVLV
;
A
#
# COMPACT_ATOMS: atom_id res chain seq x y z
N MET A 1 -48.53 -76.12 39.67
CA MET A 1 -47.22 -75.70 39.23
C MET A 1 -47.42 -74.55 38.26
N SER A 2 -47.37 -73.32 38.77
CA SER A 2 -47.62 -72.10 38.02
C SER A 2 -46.28 -71.46 37.65
N ALA A 3 -46.16 -71.13 36.41
CA ALA A 3 -45.02 -70.37 35.90
C ALA A 3 -45.20 -68.86 36.23
N PRO A 4 -44.14 -68.11 36.49
CA PRO A 4 -44.22 -66.69 36.77
C PRO A 4 -44.27 -65.86 35.51
N PRO A 5 -44.78 -64.64 35.53
CA PRO A 5 -44.88 -63.73 34.42
C PRO A 5 -43.50 -63.08 34.09
N SER A 6 -43.23 -62.93 32.81
CA SER A 6 -42.07 -62.23 32.30
C SER A 6 -42.32 -60.71 32.26
N ASP A 7 -41.58 -59.97 33.09
CA ASP A 7 -41.49 -58.53 33.03
C ASP A 7 -40.54 -58.12 31.90
N THR A 8 -41.05 -57.41 30.90
CA THR A 8 -40.26 -56.72 29.87
C THR A 8 -40.23 -55.24 30.23
N PRO A 9 -39.07 -54.61 30.39
CA PRO A 9 -39.00 -53.20 30.63
C PRO A 9 -39.22 -52.39 29.33
N PRO A 10 -39.77 -51.16 29.42
CA PRO A 10 -40.01 -50.34 28.24
C PRO A 10 -38.67 -49.79 27.69
N SER A 11 -38.56 -49.88 26.37
CA SER A 11 -37.45 -49.31 25.63
C SER A 11 -37.54 -47.77 25.59
N ASP A 12 -36.72 -47.11 26.38
CA ASP A 12 -36.43 -45.67 26.25
C ASP A 12 -35.60 -45.45 25.00
N THR A 13 -36.24 -45.03 23.92
CA THR A 13 -35.56 -44.47 22.75
C THR A 13 -35.31 -43.00 23.01
N PRO A 14 -34.07 -42.52 23.06
CA PRO A 14 -33.81 -41.10 23.19
C PRO A 14 -34.27 -40.41 21.91
N ARG A 15 -35.26 -39.52 22.03
CA ARG A 15 -35.57 -38.55 20.99
C ARG A 15 -34.31 -37.72 20.69
N SER A 16 -33.79 -37.89 19.49
CA SER A 16 -32.81 -36.96 18.94
C SER A 16 -33.50 -35.61 18.78
N GLU A 17 -33.24 -34.72 19.72
CA GLU A 17 -33.45 -33.29 19.48
C GLU A 17 -32.50 -32.88 18.35
N SER A 18 -33.04 -32.78 17.14
CA SER A 18 -32.39 -32.09 16.06
C SER A 18 -32.17 -30.65 16.50
N ARG A 19 -30.95 -30.36 16.91
CA ARG A 19 -30.47 -28.98 17.09
C ARG A 19 -30.66 -28.29 15.75
N GLN A 20 -31.72 -27.50 15.66
CA GLN A 20 -31.95 -26.60 14.55
C GLN A 20 -30.76 -25.62 14.56
N VAL A 21 -29.80 -25.81 13.66
CA VAL A 21 -28.77 -24.85 13.42
C VAL A 21 -29.50 -23.69 12.78
N ASP A 22 -29.70 -22.63 13.54
CA ASP A 22 -30.20 -21.37 13.00
C ASP A 22 -29.33 -21.02 11.77
N ALA A 23 -29.99 -20.97 10.61
CA ALA A 23 -29.35 -20.47 9.39
C ALA A 23 -28.82 -19.06 9.71
N PRO A 24 -27.59 -18.73 9.28
CA PRO A 24 -27.02 -17.41 9.58
C PRO A 24 -28.01 -16.36 9.09
N GLN A 25 -28.36 -15.42 9.97
CA GLN A 25 -29.20 -14.27 9.64
C GLN A 25 -28.52 -13.48 8.50
N ALA A 26 -29.04 -13.65 7.30
CA ALA A 26 -28.43 -13.21 6.05
C ALA A 26 -28.68 -11.72 5.72
N ASP A 27 -29.07 -10.87 6.69
CA ASP A 27 -29.61 -9.58 6.27
C ASP A 27 -29.27 -8.34 7.11
N VAL A 28 -28.14 -8.34 7.79
CA VAL A 28 -27.62 -7.09 8.37
C VAL A 28 -26.40 -6.68 7.55
N PRO A 29 -26.47 -5.56 6.80
CA PRO A 29 -25.31 -5.08 6.05
C PRO A 29 -24.18 -4.79 7.04
N ARG A 30 -23.12 -5.56 6.95
CA ARG A 30 -21.93 -5.36 7.79
C ARG A 30 -21.27 -4.04 7.43
N THR A 31 -20.94 -3.25 8.42
CA THR A 31 -20.23 -1.99 8.24
C THR A 31 -18.74 -2.21 8.42
N VAL A 32 -17.95 -1.88 7.40
CA VAL A 32 -16.50 -1.97 7.40
C VAL A 32 -15.93 -0.56 7.37
N LEU A 33 -15.12 -0.20 8.35
CA LEU A 33 -14.43 1.09 8.40
C LEU A 33 -12.99 0.92 7.90
N LEU A 34 -12.68 1.52 6.75
CA LEU A 34 -11.34 1.56 6.17
C LEU A 34 -10.62 2.85 6.60
N THR A 35 -9.46 2.71 7.23
CA THR A 35 -8.64 3.85 7.68
C THR A 35 -7.78 4.46 6.55
N ARG A 36 -8.28 4.37 5.33
CA ARG A 36 -7.67 4.89 4.09
C ARG A 36 -8.65 5.81 3.38
N SER A 37 -8.13 6.64 2.46
CA SER A 37 -8.98 7.42 1.58
C SER A 37 -9.81 6.52 0.64
N ALA A 38 -10.94 7.02 0.16
CA ALA A 38 -11.78 6.32 -0.80
C ALA A 38 -10.99 5.89 -2.05
N THR A 39 -10.12 6.76 -2.55
CA THR A 39 -9.25 6.45 -3.71
C THR A 39 -8.29 5.28 -3.42
N GLN A 40 -7.69 5.23 -2.23
CA GLN A 40 -6.77 4.15 -1.85
C GLN A 40 -7.49 2.85 -1.51
N GLY A 41 -8.71 2.94 -0.97
CA GLY A 41 -9.51 1.81 -0.55
C GLY A 41 -10.44 1.23 -1.61
N ALA A 42 -10.64 1.91 -2.75
CA ALA A 42 -11.62 1.53 -3.77
C ALA A 42 -11.47 0.08 -4.27
N THR A 43 -10.25 -0.36 -4.52
CA THR A 43 -9.98 -1.73 -4.99
C THR A 43 -10.37 -2.76 -3.94
N PHE A 44 -10.05 -2.51 -2.68
CA PHE A 44 -10.41 -3.39 -1.57
C PHE A 44 -11.93 -3.42 -1.38
N ALA A 45 -12.59 -2.26 -1.38
CA ALA A 45 -14.05 -2.17 -1.21
C ALA A 45 -14.79 -2.97 -2.30
N ARG A 46 -14.34 -2.85 -3.55
CA ARG A 46 -14.89 -3.62 -4.67
C ARG A 46 -14.69 -5.12 -4.51
N ALA A 47 -13.46 -5.55 -4.21
CA ALA A 47 -13.16 -6.96 -4.00
C ALA A 47 -13.97 -7.56 -2.83
N LEU A 48 -14.17 -6.78 -1.76
CA LEU A 48 -15.01 -7.19 -0.63
C LEU A 48 -16.47 -7.36 -1.04
N ALA A 49 -17.02 -6.43 -1.82
CA ALA A 49 -18.39 -6.52 -2.31
C ALA A 49 -18.59 -7.73 -3.24
N GLU A 50 -17.64 -7.99 -4.14
CA GLU A 50 -17.64 -9.15 -5.02
C GLU A 50 -17.59 -10.47 -4.22
N GLU A 51 -16.74 -10.55 -3.21
CA GLU A 51 -16.63 -11.73 -2.34
C GLU A 51 -17.89 -11.97 -1.52
N CYS A 52 -18.49 -10.91 -0.96
CA CYS A 52 -19.76 -11.01 -0.25
C CYS A 52 -20.87 -11.54 -1.16
N ALA A 53 -20.97 -11.01 -2.38
CA ALA A 53 -21.96 -11.46 -3.37
C ALA A 53 -21.77 -12.93 -3.74
N GLN A 54 -20.54 -13.39 -3.96
CA GLN A 54 -20.24 -14.79 -4.29
C GLN A 54 -20.61 -15.77 -3.17
N ASN A 55 -20.54 -15.32 -1.92
CA ASN A 55 -20.90 -16.13 -0.75
C ASN A 55 -22.34 -15.92 -0.27
N GLY A 56 -23.19 -15.22 -1.03
CA GLY A 56 -24.59 -14.99 -0.68
C GLY A 56 -24.79 -14.08 0.52
N LEU A 57 -23.80 -13.27 0.85
CA LEU A 57 -23.87 -12.26 1.90
C LEU A 57 -24.42 -10.94 1.34
N GLY A 58 -25.10 -10.15 2.19
CA GLY A 58 -25.54 -8.81 1.82
C GLY A 58 -24.38 -7.89 1.44
N GLU A 59 -24.67 -6.84 0.66
CA GLU A 59 -23.66 -5.86 0.26
C GLU A 59 -23.09 -5.14 1.50
N PRO A 60 -21.76 -5.14 1.72
CA PRO A 60 -21.15 -4.49 2.87
C PRO A 60 -21.21 -2.96 2.73
N ARG A 61 -21.54 -2.27 3.82
CA ARG A 61 -21.40 -0.82 3.89
C ARG A 61 -19.95 -0.46 4.18
N VAL A 62 -19.23 0.07 3.18
CA VAL A 62 -17.83 0.48 3.37
C VAL A 62 -17.76 1.99 3.63
N LEU A 63 -17.16 2.36 4.76
CA LEU A 63 -16.91 3.74 5.17
C LEU A 63 -15.40 4.01 5.10
N PHE A 64 -15.03 5.15 4.56
CA PHE A 64 -13.64 5.57 4.44
C PHE A 64 -13.33 6.66 5.46
N ALA A 65 -12.26 6.48 6.22
CA ALA A 65 -11.81 7.42 7.25
C ALA A 65 -10.28 7.54 7.22
N PRO A 66 -9.71 8.31 6.29
CA PRO A 66 -8.27 8.47 6.22
C PRO A 66 -7.75 9.08 7.52
N LEU A 67 -6.84 8.39 8.21
CA LEU A 67 -6.21 8.88 9.43
C LEU A 67 -4.99 9.77 9.13
N GLN A 68 -4.36 9.54 7.99
CA GLN A 68 -3.17 10.24 7.55
C GLN A 68 -3.25 10.54 6.06
N GLN A 69 -2.58 11.60 5.67
CA GLN A 69 -2.37 11.99 4.28
C GLN A 69 -0.90 12.29 4.02
N ALA A 70 -0.44 11.99 2.81
CA ALA A 70 0.89 12.40 2.38
C ALA A 70 0.83 13.87 1.95
N ARG A 71 1.69 14.71 2.52
CA ARG A 71 1.86 16.12 2.19
C ARG A 71 3.25 16.33 1.62
N THR A 72 3.33 16.81 0.39
CA THR A 72 4.58 17.13 -0.28
C THR A 72 5.37 18.15 0.53
N VAL A 73 6.67 17.90 0.71
CA VAL A 73 7.54 18.82 1.44
C VAL A 73 7.77 20.11 0.64
N LYS A 74 8.18 21.17 1.32
CA LYS A 74 8.63 22.37 0.63
C LYS A 74 10.00 22.10 -0.02
N PRO A 75 10.22 22.54 -1.28
CA PRO A 75 11.52 22.37 -1.93
C PRO A 75 12.61 23.12 -1.18
N ASP A 76 13.79 22.54 -1.11
CA ASP A 76 14.99 23.10 -0.50
C ASP A 76 16.22 22.92 -1.41
N ALA A 77 17.41 23.23 -0.92
CA ALA A 77 18.66 23.12 -1.65
C ALA A 77 19.00 21.66 -2.01
N ASP A 78 18.67 20.70 -1.14
CA ASP A 78 18.95 19.27 -1.37
C ASP A 78 18.09 18.73 -2.52
N HIS A 79 16.84 19.17 -2.64
CA HIS A 79 15.97 18.82 -3.78
C HIS A 79 16.50 19.40 -5.09
N THR A 80 17.05 20.61 -5.07
CA THR A 80 17.64 21.23 -6.25
C THR A 80 18.91 20.50 -6.67
N ALA A 81 19.79 20.19 -5.73
CA ALA A 81 21.03 19.44 -5.97
C ALA A 81 20.74 18.03 -6.50
N ALA A 82 19.74 17.33 -5.94
CA ALA A 82 19.33 16.00 -6.42
C ALA A 82 18.85 16.05 -7.88
N LEU A 83 18.07 17.07 -8.26
CA LEU A 83 17.57 17.23 -9.61
C LEU A 83 18.69 17.57 -10.60
N GLU A 84 19.65 18.42 -10.20
CA GLU A 84 20.83 18.75 -11.02
C GLU A 84 21.75 17.54 -11.20
N ALA A 85 22.00 16.78 -10.14
CA ALA A 85 22.76 15.54 -10.19
C ALA A 85 22.09 14.50 -11.08
N LEU A 86 20.73 14.43 -11.05
CA LEU A 86 19.98 13.58 -11.94
C LEU A 86 20.16 13.97 -13.41
N ALA A 87 20.07 15.26 -13.72
CA ALA A 87 20.21 15.78 -15.08
C ALA A 87 21.63 15.62 -15.65
N SER A 88 22.64 15.60 -14.78
CA SER A 88 24.05 15.40 -15.17
C SER A 88 24.44 13.92 -15.33
N GLY A 89 23.51 12.96 -15.11
CA GLY A 89 23.80 11.53 -15.22
C GLY A 89 24.53 10.93 -14.03
N HIS A 90 24.50 11.63 -12.86
CA HIS A 90 25.13 11.12 -11.65
C HIS A 90 24.46 9.83 -11.14
N TYR A 91 23.19 9.59 -11.43
CA TYR A 91 22.44 8.41 -10.97
C TYR A 91 22.21 7.42 -12.10
N ALA A 92 22.54 6.14 -11.86
CA ALA A 92 22.15 5.04 -12.74
C ALA A 92 20.66 4.71 -12.59
N TRP A 93 20.13 4.87 -11.38
CA TRP A 93 18.75 4.53 -11.03
C TRP A 93 18.06 5.62 -10.22
N VAL A 94 16.76 5.76 -10.45
CA VAL A 94 15.82 6.40 -9.53
C VAL A 94 14.85 5.34 -9.01
N SER A 95 14.67 5.24 -7.69
CA SER A 95 13.76 4.30 -7.06
C SER A 95 12.56 5.01 -6.45
N PHE A 96 11.35 4.56 -6.82
CA PHE A 96 10.08 4.97 -6.24
C PHE A 96 9.53 3.90 -5.30
N THR A 97 9.34 4.26 -4.03
CA THR A 97 8.88 3.31 -3.00
C THR A 97 7.36 3.24 -2.87
N SER A 98 6.62 4.23 -3.37
CA SER A 98 5.15 4.29 -3.27
C SER A 98 4.52 5.23 -4.30
N ALA A 99 3.23 5.08 -4.56
CA ALA A 99 2.47 6.03 -5.39
C ALA A 99 2.43 7.45 -4.77
N ASN A 100 2.51 7.58 -3.44
CA ASN A 100 2.62 8.88 -2.78
C ASN A 100 3.93 9.60 -3.15
N THR A 101 5.01 8.84 -3.28
CA THR A 101 6.31 9.36 -3.72
C THR A 101 6.22 9.91 -5.14
N VAL A 102 5.52 9.18 -6.04
CA VAL A 102 5.32 9.63 -7.43
C VAL A 102 4.51 10.92 -7.49
N ARG A 103 3.41 11.00 -6.73
CA ARG A 103 2.59 12.21 -6.65
C ARG A 103 3.41 13.40 -6.15
N ALA A 104 4.15 13.23 -5.04
CA ALA A 104 4.99 14.28 -4.50
C ALA A 104 6.10 14.71 -5.48
N CYS A 105 6.68 13.79 -6.23
CA CYS A 105 7.63 14.07 -7.30
C CYS A 105 7.01 14.93 -8.41
N ALA A 106 5.80 14.57 -8.86
CA ALA A 106 5.07 15.34 -9.87
C ALA A 106 4.72 16.75 -9.37
N GLU A 107 4.28 16.89 -8.12
CA GLU A 107 3.98 18.18 -7.50
C GLU A 107 5.23 19.06 -7.31
N LEU A 108 6.35 18.46 -6.89
CA LEU A 108 7.57 19.19 -6.58
C LEU A 108 8.34 19.63 -7.82
N TRP A 109 8.47 18.76 -8.78
CA TRP A 109 9.37 18.93 -9.92
C TRP A 109 8.66 18.91 -11.29
N GLY A 110 7.53 18.18 -11.41
CA GLY A 110 6.78 18.06 -12.66
C GLY A 110 7.68 17.70 -13.84
N ASP A 111 7.53 18.44 -14.95
CA ASP A 111 8.31 18.23 -16.18
C ASP A 111 9.83 18.41 -16.01
N LYS A 112 10.29 19.10 -14.96
CA LYS A 112 11.74 19.22 -14.70
C LYS A 112 12.34 17.86 -14.38
N PHE A 113 11.61 17.03 -13.63
CA PHE A 113 12.05 15.68 -13.28
C PHE A 113 12.17 14.80 -14.53
N THR A 114 11.14 14.79 -15.38
CA THR A 114 11.15 13.95 -16.60
C THR A 114 12.25 14.37 -17.58
N ARG A 115 12.50 15.68 -17.72
CA ARG A 115 13.62 16.19 -18.50
C ARG A 115 14.96 15.78 -17.91
N ALA A 116 15.12 15.87 -16.59
CA ALA A 116 16.36 15.46 -15.92
C ALA A 116 16.62 13.95 -16.09
N CYS A 117 15.60 13.12 -15.98
CA CYS A 117 15.70 11.67 -16.26
C CYS A 117 16.16 11.41 -17.69
N ALA A 118 15.56 12.10 -18.67
CA ALA A 118 15.92 11.95 -20.08
C ALA A 118 17.36 12.41 -20.36
N SER A 119 17.77 13.54 -19.80
CA SER A 119 19.14 14.08 -19.95
C SER A 119 20.20 13.19 -19.30
N GLY A 120 19.89 12.65 -18.11
CA GLY A 120 20.81 11.80 -17.35
C GLY A 120 20.83 10.33 -17.79
N GLY A 121 19.91 9.90 -18.65
CA GLY A 121 19.82 8.50 -19.10
C GLY A 121 19.50 7.51 -17.99
N VAL A 122 18.82 7.96 -16.92
CA VAL A 122 18.57 7.19 -15.71
C VAL A 122 17.48 6.14 -15.91
N ARG A 123 17.63 4.98 -15.28
CA ARG A 123 16.62 3.92 -15.23
C ARG A 123 15.67 4.10 -14.02
N ILE A 124 14.42 3.67 -14.18
CA ILE A 124 13.37 3.83 -13.16
C ILE A 124 13.05 2.48 -12.52
N ALA A 125 13.16 2.42 -11.20
CA ALA A 125 12.80 1.26 -10.41
C ALA A 125 11.58 1.55 -9.52
N CYS A 126 10.57 0.67 -9.54
CA CYS A 126 9.36 0.77 -8.73
C CYS A 126 9.21 -0.44 -7.83
N VAL A 127 8.91 -0.22 -6.54
CA VAL A 127 8.71 -1.32 -5.58
C VAL A 127 7.48 -2.17 -5.92
N GLY A 128 6.48 -1.63 -6.59
CA GLY A 128 5.29 -2.40 -6.92
C GLY A 128 4.44 -1.82 -8.05
N ALA A 129 3.50 -2.62 -8.56
CA ALA A 129 2.68 -2.32 -9.73
C ALA A 129 1.84 -1.04 -9.60
N ALA A 130 1.34 -0.72 -8.40
CA ALA A 130 0.61 0.52 -8.17
C ALA A 130 1.52 1.76 -8.33
N THR A 131 2.78 1.64 -7.90
CA THR A 131 3.80 2.68 -8.06
C THR A 131 4.19 2.82 -9.53
N ALA A 132 4.42 1.72 -10.24
CA ALA A 132 4.74 1.71 -11.66
C ALA A 132 3.63 2.36 -12.51
N ARG A 133 2.36 2.03 -12.23
CA ARG A 133 1.22 2.70 -12.87
C ARG A 133 1.19 4.20 -12.59
N ALA A 134 1.49 4.61 -11.35
CA ALA A 134 1.55 6.04 -11.01
C ALA A 134 2.67 6.76 -11.76
N VAL A 135 3.86 6.16 -11.88
CA VAL A 135 4.99 6.69 -12.68
C VAL A 135 4.54 6.91 -14.13
N HIS A 136 3.91 5.91 -14.74
CA HIS A 136 3.42 6.02 -16.11
C HIS A 136 2.37 7.12 -16.26
N THR A 137 1.36 7.16 -15.38
CA THR A 137 0.21 8.06 -15.53
C THR A 137 0.50 9.51 -15.13
N GLN A 138 1.39 9.75 -14.16
CA GLN A 138 1.63 11.08 -13.62
C GLN A 138 2.92 11.72 -14.15
N LEU A 139 3.91 10.90 -14.51
CA LEU A 139 5.23 11.38 -15.00
C LEU A 139 5.47 11.03 -16.48
N GLY A 140 4.62 10.20 -17.10
CA GLY A 140 4.82 9.77 -18.49
C GLY A 140 6.07 8.91 -18.72
N LEU A 141 6.64 8.35 -17.63
CA LEU A 141 7.86 7.54 -17.70
C LEU A 141 7.55 6.03 -17.70
N GLY A 142 8.44 5.25 -18.32
CA GLY A 142 8.46 3.80 -18.20
C GLY A 142 9.04 3.36 -16.85
N THR A 143 8.88 2.07 -16.54
CA THR A 143 9.52 1.40 -15.40
C THR A 143 10.45 0.33 -15.95
N ASP A 144 11.74 0.42 -15.64
CA ASP A 144 12.75 -0.51 -16.11
C ASP A 144 12.92 -1.71 -15.18
N PHE A 145 12.58 -1.55 -13.90
CA PHE A 145 12.64 -2.61 -12.91
C PHE A 145 11.47 -2.57 -11.94
N GLN A 146 10.86 -3.74 -11.72
CA GLN A 146 9.85 -3.99 -10.69
C GLN A 146 10.00 -5.42 -10.18
N PRO A 147 10.14 -5.64 -8.85
CA PRO A 147 10.30 -6.98 -8.29
C PRO A 147 9.01 -7.79 -8.36
N GLN A 148 9.13 -9.11 -8.40
CA GLN A 148 7.97 -10.03 -8.30
C GLN A 148 7.30 -9.92 -6.93
N VAL A 149 8.12 -9.92 -5.86
CA VAL A 149 7.63 -9.63 -4.50
C VAL A 149 7.64 -8.13 -4.26
N GLN A 150 6.47 -7.50 -4.32
CA GLN A 150 6.28 -6.05 -4.28
C GLN A 150 6.57 -5.46 -2.88
N SER A 151 7.84 -5.47 -2.50
CA SER A 151 8.34 -4.94 -1.23
C SER A 151 9.79 -4.46 -1.39
N ALA A 152 10.27 -3.63 -0.45
CA ALA A 152 11.67 -3.22 -0.43
C ALA A 152 12.63 -4.42 -0.32
N ALA A 153 12.27 -5.43 0.48
CA ALA A 153 13.06 -6.66 0.60
C ALA A 153 13.06 -7.46 -0.71
N GLY A 154 11.89 -7.64 -1.35
CA GLY A 154 11.80 -8.30 -2.65
C GLY A 154 12.61 -7.60 -3.73
N MET A 155 12.59 -6.26 -3.73
CA MET A 155 13.41 -5.46 -4.64
C MET A 155 14.91 -5.78 -4.46
N LEU A 156 15.40 -5.85 -3.23
CA LEU A 156 16.82 -6.12 -2.95
C LEU A 156 17.28 -7.53 -3.35
N VAL A 157 16.36 -8.50 -3.38
CA VAL A 157 16.68 -9.87 -3.83
C VAL A 157 16.95 -9.92 -5.34
N GLU A 158 16.20 -9.14 -6.10
CA GLU A 158 16.19 -9.18 -7.56
C GLU A 158 16.99 -8.03 -8.19
N PHE A 159 17.34 -7.00 -7.39
CA PHE A 159 18.02 -5.81 -7.90
C PHE A 159 19.47 -6.16 -8.32
N GLU A 160 19.86 -5.72 -9.49
CA GLU A 160 21.21 -5.95 -9.99
C GLU A 160 22.28 -5.32 -9.09
N ARG A 161 23.50 -5.84 -9.16
CA ARG A 161 24.66 -5.17 -8.56
C ARG A 161 25.23 -4.15 -9.53
N PRO A 162 25.89 -3.07 -9.02
CA PRO A 162 26.58 -2.16 -9.91
C PRO A 162 27.66 -2.91 -10.69
N ALA A 163 27.85 -2.51 -11.94
CA ALA A 163 28.95 -3.04 -12.73
C ALA A 163 30.29 -2.74 -12.03
N PRO A 164 31.28 -3.65 -12.08
CA PRO A 164 32.60 -3.35 -11.57
C PRO A 164 33.15 -2.14 -12.33
N VAL A 165 33.58 -1.11 -11.62
CA VAL A 165 34.28 0.02 -12.23
C VAL A 165 35.63 -0.47 -12.72
N ASP A 166 35.84 -0.53 -14.02
CA ASP A 166 37.17 -0.78 -14.57
C ASP A 166 38.00 0.52 -14.45
N PRO A 167 39.08 0.52 -13.64
CA PRO A 167 39.90 1.72 -13.47
C PRO A 167 40.57 2.20 -14.79
N ALA A 168 40.54 1.40 -15.86
CA ALA A 168 41.01 1.75 -17.18
C ALA A 168 39.91 2.30 -18.12
N SER A 169 38.65 2.28 -17.67
CA SER A 169 37.54 2.86 -18.43
C SER A 169 37.66 4.38 -18.46
N ASP A 170 37.22 4.97 -19.57
CA ASP A 170 37.15 6.41 -19.78
C ASP A 170 36.53 7.11 -18.53
N PRO A 171 37.24 8.07 -17.89
CA PRO A 171 36.69 8.84 -16.78
C PRO A 171 35.42 9.64 -17.14
N ALA A 172 35.08 9.73 -18.42
CA ALA A 172 33.81 10.27 -18.93
C ALA A 172 32.67 9.21 -19.03
N ALA A 173 33.00 7.92 -18.96
CA ALA A 173 31.96 6.88 -18.85
C ALA A 173 31.35 6.93 -17.44
N THR A 174 30.17 7.50 -17.35
CA THR A 174 29.37 7.54 -16.14
C THR A 174 28.77 6.17 -15.85
N ASP A 175 29.60 5.16 -15.52
CA ASP A 175 29.16 3.96 -14.83
C ASP A 175 28.85 4.36 -13.38
N SER A 176 27.86 5.22 -13.23
CA SER A 176 27.43 5.68 -11.93
C SER A 176 26.87 4.51 -11.13
N ALA A 177 27.54 4.17 -10.04
CA ALA A 177 27.04 3.23 -9.06
C ALA A 177 26.05 3.88 -8.06
N ALA A 178 25.46 5.02 -8.41
CA ALA A 178 24.58 5.77 -7.53
C ALA A 178 23.10 5.53 -7.85
N VAL A 179 22.30 5.43 -6.78
CA VAL A 179 20.82 5.30 -6.82
C VAL A 179 20.18 6.44 -6.05
N LEU A 180 19.32 7.19 -6.68
CA LEU A 180 18.49 8.18 -6.02
C LEU A 180 17.22 7.49 -5.47
N VAL A 181 17.08 7.40 -4.15
CA VAL A 181 15.93 6.79 -3.48
C VAL A 181 14.95 7.88 -3.07
N LEU A 182 13.84 7.98 -3.80
CA LEU A 182 12.75 8.90 -3.53
C LEU A 182 11.78 8.26 -2.53
N GLU A 183 11.54 8.90 -1.39
CA GLU A 183 10.75 8.30 -0.31
C GLU A 183 10.03 9.33 0.58
N GLY A 184 9.16 8.87 1.49
CA GLY A 184 8.61 9.69 2.56
C GLY A 184 9.57 9.82 3.74
N SER A 185 9.36 10.83 4.58
CA SER A 185 10.23 11.11 5.75
C SER A 185 10.31 9.93 6.74
N ASN A 186 9.20 9.18 6.91
CA ASN A 186 9.07 8.03 7.81
C ASN A 186 9.40 6.69 7.14
N ALA A 187 9.99 6.68 5.93
CA ALA A 187 10.37 5.45 5.25
C ALA A 187 11.42 4.67 6.04
N ARG A 188 11.23 3.34 6.11
CA ARG A 188 12.20 2.45 6.74
C ARG A 188 13.50 2.44 5.94
N PRO A 189 14.66 2.34 6.60
CA PRO A 189 15.97 2.38 5.92
C PRO A 189 16.28 1.13 5.08
N THR A 190 15.43 0.10 5.15
CA THR A 190 15.64 -1.24 4.54
C THR A 190 16.14 -1.16 3.10
N LEU A 191 15.49 -0.36 2.24
CA LEU A 191 15.89 -0.27 0.84
C LEU A 191 17.27 0.38 0.68
N ARG A 192 17.50 1.51 1.34
CA ARG A 192 18.77 2.26 1.23
C ARG A 192 19.96 1.48 1.78
N GLU A 193 19.79 0.85 2.94
CA GLU A 193 20.82 -0.01 3.53
C GLU A 193 21.09 -1.25 2.68
N GLY A 194 20.02 -1.87 2.16
CA GLY A 194 20.16 -3.02 1.28
C GLY A 194 20.86 -2.67 -0.03
N LEU A 195 20.57 -1.53 -0.65
CA LEU A 195 21.28 -1.06 -1.85
C LEU A 195 22.76 -0.84 -1.55
N LYS A 196 23.10 -0.24 -0.40
CA LYS A 196 24.53 -0.09 0.02
C LYS A 196 25.21 -1.45 0.19
N ASN A 197 24.53 -2.44 0.77
CA ASN A 197 25.06 -3.80 0.91
C ASN A 197 25.24 -4.52 -0.45
N LEU A 198 24.49 -4.13 -1.47
CA LEU A 198 24.68 -4.58 -2.85
C LEU A 198 25.83 -3.87 -3.57
N GLY A 199 26.38 -2.80 -2.99
CA GLY A 199 27.49 -2.02 -3.56
C GLY A 199 27.05 -0.71 -4.23
N TRP A 200 25.76 -0.34 -4.15
CA TRP A 200 25.27 0.92 -4.68
C TRP A 200 25.52 2.08 -3.71
N ASP A 201 25.87 3.24 -4.23
CA ASP A 201 25.83 4.49 -3.47
C ASP A 201 24.39 5.02 -3.46
N SER A 202 23.70 4.83 -2.34
CA SER A 202 22.29 5.19 -2.25
C SER A 202 22.08 6.54 -1.60
N HIS A 203 21.52 7.48 -2.37
CA HIS A 203 21.19 8.83 -1.95
C HIS A 203 19.71 8.96 -1.61
N ARG A 204 19.44 9.47 -0.43
CA ARG A 204 18.07 9.71 0.04
C ARG A 204 17.55 11.05 -0.43
N CYS A 205 16.31 11.06 -0.96
CA CYS A 205 15.58 12.31 -1.18
C CYS A 205 14.15 12.16 -0.63
N VAL A 206 13.79 13.00 0.33
CA VAL A 206 12.48 12.98 1.01
C VAL A 206 11.54 13.90 0.26
N LEU A 207 10.45 13.37 -0.26
CA LEU A 207 9.49 14.14 -1.07
C LEU A 207 8.19 14.47 -0.33
N TYR A 208 7.83 13.74 0.73
CA TYR A 208 6.60 13.98 1.46
C TYR A 208 6.69 13.55 2.93
N ASP A 209 5.83 14.15 3.74
CA ASP A 209 5.56 13.75 5.11
C ASP A 209 4.18 13.09 5.22
N MET A 210 4.06 12.09 6.11
CA MET A 210 2.75 11.61 6.54
C MET A 210 2.26 12.48 7.69
N VAL A 211 1.17 13.19 7.45
CA VAL A 211 0.55 14.08 8.44
C VAL A 211 -0.86 13.59 8.75
N PRO A 212 -1.44 13.93 9.93
CA PRO A 212 -2.85 13.67 10.18
C PRO A 212 -3.72 14.20 9.05
N ALA A 213 -4.78 13.47 8.69
CA ALA A 213 -5.73 13.94 7.70
C ALA A 213 -6.61 15.03 8.32
N GLU A 214 -6.29 16.29 8.02
CA GLU A 214 -7.05 17.46 8.49
C GLU A 214 -8.29 17.71 7.66
N GLN A 215 -8.22 17.40 6.37
CA GLN A 215 -9.31 17.53 5.42
C GLN A 215 -9.58 16.20 4.75
N VAL A 216 -10.85 15.85 4.66
CA VAL A 216 -11.30 14.60 4.02
C VAL A 216 -12.11 14.96 2.77
N ALA A 217 -12.08 14.06 1.79
CA ALA A 217 -12.86 14.24 0.57
C ALA A 217 -14.39 14.07 0.85
N PRO A 218 -15.26 14.58 -0.02
CA PRO A 218 -16.69 14.32 0.07
C PRO A 218 -16.96 12.81 0.12
N GLY A 219 -17.76 12.38 1.10
CA GLY A 219 -18.07 10.96 1.33
C GLY A 219 -17.09 10.21 2.24
N GLU A 220 -16.01 10.85 2.69
CA GLU A 220 -15.11 10.32 3.70
C GLU A 220 -15.43 10.86 5.09
N LEU A 221 -15.15 10.06 6.13
CA LEU A 221 -15.33 10.45 7.52
C LEU A 221 -14.09 11.20 8.03
N SER A 222 -14.31 12.31 8.71
CA SER A 222 -13.25 12.95 9.48
C SER A 222 -12.80 12.05 10.65
N LEU A 223 -11.60 12.27 11.15
CA LEU A 223 -11.08 11.53 12.31
C LEU A 223 -12.03 11.61 13.52
N ALA A 224 -12.67 12.76 13.76
CA ALA A 224 -13.64 12.94 14.83
C ALA A 224 -14.89 12.10 14.60
N ALA A 225 -15.42 12.09 13.38
CA ALA A 225 -16.60 11.29 13.02
C ALA A 225 -16.31 9.79 13.08
N ALA A 226 -15.15 9.35 12.59
CA ALA A 226 -14.71 7.96 12.66
C ALA A 226 -14.54 7.50 14.12
N ARG A 227 -13.97 8.34 14.97
CA ARG A 227 -13.83 8.06 16.41
C ARG A 227 -15.19 7.95 17.11
N ALA A 228 -16.13 8.87 16.84
CA ALA A 228 -17.48 8.80 17.38
C ALA A 228 -18.21 7.52 16.97
N LEU A 229 -18.04 7.11 15.69
CA LEU A 229 -18.62 5.87 15.17
C LEU A 229 -18.08 4.63 15.90
N VAL A 230 -16.77 4.53 16.07
CA VAL A 230 -16.12 3.39 16.76
C VAL A 230 -16.51 3.33 18.24
N GLN A 231 -16.75 4.49 18.86
CA GLN A 231 -17.18 4.57 20.26
C GLN A 231 -18.69 4.34 20.45
N GLY A 232 -19.46 4.11 19.39
CA GLY A 232 -20.92 3.96 19.45
C GLY A 232 -21.68 5.26 19.78
N ASN A 233 -21.01 6.41 19.65
CA ASN A 233 -21.55 7.72 19.95
C ASN A 233 -22.12 8.46 18.71
N ALA A 234 -22.16 7.79 17.56
CA ALA A 234 -22.73 8.36 16.33
C ALA A 234 -24.26 8.24 16.37
N VAL A 235 -24.95 9.36 16.22
CA VAL A 235 -26.40 9.50 16.42
C VAL A 235 -27.25 8.66 15.46
N ASP A 236 -26.71 8.25 14.28
CA ASP A 236 -27.46 7.54 13.24
C ASP A 236 -26.74 6.36 12.59
N SER A 237 -25.70 5.82 13.21
CA SER A 237 -24.96 4.70 12.63
C SER A 237 -24.47 3.75 13.73
N PRO A 238 -24.74 2.45 13.61
CA PRO A 238 -24.14 1.46 14.51
C PRO A 238 -22.62 1.48 14.39
N ALA A 239 -21.92 1.06 15.45
CA ALA A 239 -20.48 0.88 15.39
C ALA A 239 -20.10 -0.07 14.24
N PRO A 240 -18.95 0.11 13.60
CA PRO A 240 -18.54 -0.77 12.52
C PRO A 240 -18.23 -2.17 13.04
N ASP A 241 -18.60 -3.18 12.28
CA ASP A 241 -18.31 -4.58 12.62
C ASP A 241 -16.84 -4.92 12.43
N VAL A 242 -16.16 -4.22 11.50
CA VAL A 242 -14.76 -4.44 11.15
C VAL A 242 -14.03 -3.11 10.97
N LEU A 243 -12.85 -3.00 11.56
CA LEU A 243 -11.90 -1.91 11.37
C LEU A 243 -10.67 -2.42 10.60
N VAL A 244 -10.34 -1.76 9.46
CA VAL A 244 -9.22 -2.13 8.58
C VAL A 244 -8.31 -0.93 8.28
#